data_e2414303fd5e8cc7598de7e682eb832c
#
_entry.id   e2414303fd5e8cc7598de7e682eb832c
#
_cell.length_a   1.000
_cell.length_b   1.000
_cell.length_c   1.000
_cell.angle_alpha   90.00
_cell.angle_beta   90.00
_cell.angle_gamma   90.00
#
_symmetry.space_group_name_H-M   'P 1'
#
loop_
_entity.id
_entity.type
_entity.pdbx_description
1 polymer ?
#
loop_
_entity_poly.entity_id
_entity_poly.type
_entity_poly.pdbx_seq_one_letter_code
_entity_poly.pdbx_strand_id
1 'polypeptide(L)'
;VKKSFYKGRSGQIYIVPKPFYYITSKSEYRGSAATHGSPWNYDTYVPIIFAGPGIQNGFSNIQASPKDISKSICNYLGIKSPSSADGKALLNSAK
;
A
#
# COMPACT_ATOMS: atom_id res chain seq x y z
N VAL A 1 -3.34 -12.74 -1.49
CA VAL A 1 -3.96 -13.24 -2.73
C VAL A 1 -5.49 -13.22 -2.63
N LYS A 2 -6.13 -13.86 -1.62
CA LYS A 2 -7.61 -13.86 -1.49
C LYS A 2 -8.24 -12.47 -1.48
N LYS A 3 -7.61 -11.48 -0.83
CA LYS A 3 -8.10 -10.09 -0.76
C LYS A 3 -8.05 -9.35 -2.10
N SER A 4 -7.24 -9.81 -3.04
CA SER A 4 -7.08 -9.22 -4.38
C SER A 4 -7.88 -9.96 -5.45
N PHE A 5 -8.60 -11.02 -5.08
CA PHE A 5 -9.40 -11.79 -6.02
C PHE A 5 -10.72 -11.07 -6.33
N TYR A 6 -11.01 -10.91 -7.61
CA TYR A 6 -12.30 -10.41 -8.09
C TYR A 6 -12.88 -11.36 -9.14
N LYS A 7 -14.06 -11.92 -8.85
CA LYS A 7 -14.75 -12.85 -9.75
C LYS A 7 -14.99 -12.20 -11.13
N GLY A 8 -14.60 -12.90 -12.18
CA GLY A 8 -14.75 -12.43 -13.57
C GLY A 8 -13.64 -11.51 -14.08
N ARG A 9 -12.70 -11.08 -13.21
CA ARG A 9 -11.54 -10.27 -13.61
C ARG A 9 -10.21 -10.92 -13.23
N SER A 10 -10.19 -11.71 -12.17
CA SER A 10 -8.99 -12.42 -11.73
C SER A 10 -8.81 -13.72 -12.52
N GLY A 11 -7.56 -14.06 -12.82
CA GLY A 11 -7.22 -15.36 -13.40
C GLY A 11 -7.55 -16.51 -12.46
N GLN A 12 -7.68 -17.71 -13.02
CA GLN A 12 -7.93 -18.94 -12.27
C GLN A 12 -6.68 -19.48 -11.58
N ILE A 13 -5.51 -19.10 -12.07
CA ILE A 13 -4.20 -19.56 -11.54
C ILE A 13 -3.41 -18.31 -11.15
N TYR A 14 -2.83 -18.35 -9.97
CA TYR A 14 -1.92 -17.34 -9.46
C TYR A 14 -0.58 -17.99 -9.12
N ILE A 15 0.48 -17.55 -9.80
CA ILE A 15 1.84 -18.05 -9.57
C ILE A 15 2.49 -17.22 -8.47
N VAL A 16 2.90 -17.88 -7.40
CA VAL A 16 3.64 -17.25 -6.29
C VAL A 16 5.09 -17.71 -6.34
N PRO A 17 6.03 -16.85 -6.72
CA PRO A 17 7.46 -17.17 -6.62
C PRO A 17 7.87 -17.44 -5.16
N LYS A 18 8.95 -18.18 -4.99
CA LYS A 18 9.58 -18.32 -3.66
C LYS A 18 10.00 -16.94 -3.12
N PRO A 19 10.14 -16.78 -1.79
CA PRO A 19 10.67 -15.53 -1.22
C PRO A 19 11.98 -15.13 -1.90
N PHE A 20 12.13 -13.83 -2.16
CA PHE A 20 13.31 -13.22 -2.82
C PHE A 20 13.50 -13.59 -4.30
N TYR A 21 12.49 -14.21 -4.93
CA TYR A 21 12.47 -14.46 -6.36
C TYR A 21 11.35 -13.68 -7.04
N TYR A 22 11.57 -13.27 -8.26
CA TYR A 22 10.55 -12.69 -9.13
C TYR A 22 10.67 -13.23 -10.55
N ILE A 23 9.59 -13.14 -11.30
CA ILE A 23 9.52 -13.63 -12.68
C ILE A 23 9.83 -12.46 -13.61
N THR A 24 10.75 -12.67 -14.56
CA THR A 24 11.07 -11.71 -15.61
C THR A 24 11.06 -12.39 -16.96
N SER A 25 10.71 -11.66 -18.00
CA SER A 25 10.76 -12.11 -19.39
C SER A 25 12.14 -11.97 -20.06
N LYS A 26 13.09 -11.35 -19.37
CA LYS A 26 14.43 -11.08 -19.93
C LYS A 26 15.44 -12.11 -19.45
N SER A 27 16.13 -12.76 -20.40
CA SER A 27 17.22 -13.69 -20.11
C SER A 27 18.45 -13.01 -19.53
N GLU A 28 18.71 -11.74 -19.92
CA GLU A 28 19.76 -10.89 -19.36
C GLU A 28 19.11 -9.67 -18.71
N TYR A 29 18.96 -9.69 -17.38
CA TYR A 29 18.33 -8.60 -16.67
C TYR A 29 19.34 -7.52 -16.30
N ARG A 30 19.24 -6.36 -16.93
CA ARG A 30 20.01 -5.13 -16.63
C ARG A 30 19.17 -4.07 -15.89
N GLY A 31 18.08 -4.47 -15.26
CA GLY A 31 17.14 -3.57 -14.58
C GLY A 31 17.40 -3.42 -13.10
N SER A 32 16.39 -2.97 -12.38
CA SER A 32 16.44 -2.84 -10.91
C SER A 32 16.68 -4.19 -10.24
N ALA A 33 17.54 -4.22 -9.23
CA ALA A 33 17.81 -5.42 -8.43
C ALA A 33 16.63 -5.80 -7.53
N ALA A 34 15.58 -4.97 -7.48
CA ALA A 34 14.39 -5.19 -6.67
C ALA A 34 13.12 -4.86 -7.45
N THR A 35 12.04 -5.53 -7.11
CA THR A 35 10.69 -5.29 -7.60
C THR A 35 9.69 -5.52 -6.45
N HIS A 36 8.43 -5.19 -6.69
CA HIS A 36 7.33 -5.32 -5.74
C HIS A 36 6.24 -6.25 -6.27
N GLY A 37 5.20 -6.51 -5.47
CA GLY A 37 4.01 -7.24 -5.91
C GLY A 37 3.97 -8.69 -5.43
N SER A 38 4.89 -9.11 -4.55
CA SER A 38 4.83 -10.43 -3.94
C SER A 38 3.88 -10.44 -2.72
N PRO A 39 3.33 -11.60 -2.33
CA PRO A 39 2.50 -11.73 -1.13
C PRO A 39 3.30 -11.92 0.16
N TRP A 40 4.64 -11.85 0.08
CA TRP A 40 5.52 -12.08 1.22
C TRP A 40 5.59 -10.88 2.16
N ASN A 41 5.93 -11.12 3.43
CA ASN A 41 5.90 -10.11 4.48
C ASN A 41 6.74 -8.87 4.17
N TYR A 42 7.91 -9.03 3.56
CA TYR A 42 8.78 -7.91 3.19
C TYR A 42 8.16 -6.98 2.13
N ASP A 43 7.13 -7.44 1.41
CA ASP A 43 6.40 -6.66 0.40
C ASP A 43 5.05 -6.16 0.92
N THR A 44 4.50 -6.82 1.94
CA THR A 44 3.17 -6.52 2.48
C THR A 44 3.23 -5.72 3.78
N TYR A 45 4.33 -5.81 4.53
CA TYR A 45 4.57 -5.03 5.75
C TYR A 45 5.52 -3.88 5.43
N VAL A 46 4.95 -2.77 4.98
CA VAL A 46 5.69 -1.56 4.61
C VAL A 46 5.19 -0.37 5.42
N PRO A 47 6.06 0.62 5.72
CA PRO A 47 5.64 1.80 6.45
C PRO A 47 4.75 2.70 5.59
N ILE A 48 3.82 3.40 6.25
CA ILE A 48 3.14 4.57 5.70
C ILE A 48 3.80 5.80 6.34
N ILE A 49 4.36 6.68 5.51
CA ILE A 49 5.07 7.88 5.95
C ILE A 49 4.31 9.09 5.45
N PHE A 50 4.01 10.01 6.36
CA PHE A 50 3.46 11.32 6.05
C PHE A 50 4.47 12.40 6.41
N ALA A 51 4.66 13.37 5.53
CA ALA A 51 5.49 14.54 5.78
C ALA A 51 4.82 15.77 5.19
N GLY A 52 4.84 16.89 5.93
CA GLY A 52 4.24 18.14 5.47
C GLY A 52 4.09 19.16 6.59
N PRO A 53 3.65 20.39 6.26
CA PRO A 53 3.42 21.45 7.24
C PRO A 53 2.41 21.01 8.31
N GLY A 54 2.73 21.24 9.58
CA GLY A 54 1.83 20.88 10.69
C GLY A 54 1.77 19.38 11.04
N ILE A 55 2.47 18.51 10.32
CA ILE A 55 2.62 17.10 10.71
C ILE A 55 3.71 17.02 11.76
N GLN A 56 3.34 16.57 12.96
CA GLN A 56 4.28 16.39 14.06
C GLN A 56 5.17 15.19 13.85
N ASN A 57 6.44 15.33 14.25
CA ASN A 57 7.36 14.20 14.27
C ASN A 57 6.89 13.13 15.26
N GLY A 58 6.94 11.89 14.84
CA GLY A 58 6.57 10.77 15.69
C GLY A 58 6.40 9.48 14.89
N PHE A 59 6.08 8.43 15.60
CA PHE A 59 5.72 7.17 14.97
C PHE A 59 4.55 6.51 15.71
N SER A 60 3.86 5.60 15.03
CA SER A 60 2.74 4.84 15.58
C SER A 60 2.83 3.38 15.16
N ASN A 61 2.55 2.48 16.09
CA ASN A 61 2.45 1.04 15.83
C ASN A 61 1.01 0.59 15.49
N ILE A 62 0.13 1.54 15.20
CA ILE A 62 -1.25 1.22 14.79
C ILE A 62 -1.20 0.52 13.43
N GLN A 63 -1.85 -0.62 13.33
CA GLN A 63 -1.99 -1.31 12.06
C GLN A 63 -2.76 -0.44 11.08
N ALA A 64 -2.12 -0.14 9.96
CA ALA A 64 -2.64 0.68 8.88
C ALA A 64 -2.70 -0.09 7.57
N SER A 65 -3.40 0.47 6.59
CA SER A 65 -3.58 -0.10 5.27
C SER A 65 -3.48 1.01 4.22
N PRO A 66 -3.05 0.74 2.98
CA PRO A 66 -3.03 1.73 1.92
C PRO A 66 -4.37 2.46 1.70
N LYS A 67 -5.50 1.83 1.99
CA LYS A 67 -6.82 2.47 1.92
C LYS A 67 -7.02 3.61 2.92
N ASP A 68 -6.22 3.64 3.99
CA ASP A 68 -6.28 4.68 5.02
C ASP A 68 -5.63 5.99 4.56
N ILE A 69 -4.79 5.94 3.52
CA ILE A 69 -4.04 7.11 3.02
C ILE A 69 -4.99 8.20 2.51
N SER A 70 -5.94 7.84 1.65
CA SER A 70 -6.89 8.78 1.07
C SER A 70 -7.67 9.54 2.15
N LYS A 71 -8.22 8.79 3.12
CA LYS A 71 -8.99 9.39 4.21
C LYS A 71 -8.14 10.24 5.15
N SER A 72 -6.88 9.84 5.38
CA SER A 72 -5.92 10.61 6.16
C SER A 72 -5.60 11.96 5.51
N ILE A 73 -5.34 11.96 4.21
CA ILE A 73 -5.08 13.19 3.45
C ILE A 73 -6.30 14.12 3.47
N CYS A 74 -7.49 13.58 3.23
CA CYS A 74 -8.71 14.38 3.26
C CYS A 74 -8.94 15.01 4.63
N ASN A 75 -8.74 14.25 5.71
CA ASN A 75 -8.88 14.76 7.08
C ASN A 75 -7.84 15.85 7.40
N TYR A 76 -6.60 15.62 7.01
CA TYR A 76 -5.53 16.62 7.17
C TYR A 76 -5.82 17.93 6.44
N LEU A 77 -6.32 17.86 5.21
CA LEU A 77 -6.67 19.04 4.40
C LEU A 77 -8.02 19.67 4.78
N GLY A 78 -8.80 19.03 5.65
CA GLY A 78 -10.14 19.51 6.01
C GLY A 78 -11.15 19.44 4.87
N ILE A 79 -10.99 18.51 3.95
CA ILE A 79 -11.89 18.30 2.80
C ILE A 79 -12.69 17.00 2.95
N LYS A 80 -13.82 16.92 2.25
CA LYS A 80 -14.68 15.75 2.27
C LYS A 80 -13.98 14.55 1.59
N SER A 81 -13.95 13.41 2.27
CA SER A 81 -13.46 12.16 1.68
C SER A 81 -14.38 11.66 0.57
N PRO A 82 -13.83 10.95 -0.45
CA PRO A 82 -14.65 10.22 -1.42
C PRO A 82 -15.62 9.27 -0.72
N SER A 83 -16.82 9.11 -1.27
CA SER A 83 -17.87 8.24 -0.68
C SER A 83 -17.46 6.77 -0.60
N SER A 84 -16.58 6.33 -1.49
CA SER A 84 -16.02 4.97 -1.52
C SER A 84 -14.81 4.76 -0.61
N ALA A 85 -14.30 5.81 0.06
CA ALA A 85 -13.15 5.70 0.95
C ALA A 85 -13.59 5.11 2.31
N ASP A 86 -13.32 3.83 2.51
CA ASP A 86 -13.66 3.06 3.72
C ASP A 86 -12.53 2.95 4.75
N GLY A 87 -11.37 3.58 4.48
CA GLY A 87 -10.21 3.61 5.36
C GLY A 87 -10.43 4.43 6.65
N LYS A 88 -9.43 4.42 7.54
CA LYS A 88 -9.37 5.23 8.76
C LYS A 88 -8.56 6.49 8.50
N ALA A 89 -8.87 7.59 9.17
CA ALA A 89 -7.99 8.74 9.23
C ALA A 89 -6.86 8.48 10.24
N LEU A 90 -5.62 8.55 9.77
CA LEU A 90 -4.40 8.35 10.57
C LEU A 90 -3.77 9.69 10.96
N LEU A 91 -4.13 10.78 10.30
CA LEU A 91 -3.69 12.14 10.57
C LEU A 91 -4.83 12.97 11.13
N ASN A 92 -4.52 13.83 12.09
CA ASN A 92 -5.43 14.86 12.56
C ASN A 92 -5.52 16.02 11.55
N SER A 93 -6.58 16.84 11.65
CA SER A 93 -6.70 18.05 10.86
C SER A 93 -5.52 19.00 11.15
N ALA A 94 -4.99 19.63 10.11
CA ALA A 94 -3.96 20.65 10.23
C ALA A 94 -4.48 22.00 10.75
N LYS A 95 -5.80 22.11 11.01
CA LYS A 95 -6.46 23.32 11.52
C LYS A 95 -6.45 23.33 13.04
#